data_dd58d8d288614a2b829512ae0c78cb09
#
_entry.id   dd58d8d288614a2b829512ae0c78cb09
#
_cell.length_a   1.000
_cell.length_b   1.000
_cell.length_c   1.000
_cell.angle_alpha   90.00
_cell.angle_beta   90.00
_cell.angle_gamma   90.00
#
_symmetry.space_group_name_H-M   'P 1'
#
loop_
_entity.id
_entity.type
_entity.pdbx_description
1 polymer ?
#
loop_
_entity_poly.entity_id
_entity_poly.type
_entity_poly.pdbx_seq_one_letter_code
_entity_poly.pdbx_strand_id
1 'polypeptide(L)'
;MSKTVRKSIAGVEPDAPVVENKNGGKQSDTPYGFHLVPTSAIFDAAKVLKYGADKYGESFEHRNYTKIPSVDHLNHALQHIYAHLAGDQQDDHLGHALVRLMFAYDVYQKENENGRADT
;
A
#
# COMPACT_ATOMS: atom_id res chain seq x y z
N MET A 1 25.63 -4.85 3.33
CA MET A 1 25.08 -4.61 3.43
C MET A 1 24.39 -4.10 3.61
N SER A 2 24.48 -3.77 3.96
CA SER A 2 23.68 -3.48 4.35
C SER A 2 22.91 -2.98 3.74
N LYS A 3 22.89 -2.91 3.20
CA LYS A 3 22.00 -2.60 2.62
C LYS A 3 20.78 -2.76 2.80
N THR A 4 20.63 -3.30 3.52
CA THR A 4 19.31 -3.40 4.02
C THR A 4 18.79 -2.13 4.64
N VAL A 5 19.65 -1.21 4.91
CA VAL A 5 19.19 0.07 5.45
C VAL A 5 18.30 0.76 4.43
N ARG A 6 17.09 1.09 4.84
CA ARG A 6 16.14 1.77 3.98
C ARG A 6 16.60 3.20 3.74
N LYS A 7 16.70 3.55 2.48
CA LYS A 7 17.01 4.93 2.12
C LYS A 7 15.75 5.78 2.19
N SER A 8 15.94 7.09 2.23
CA SER A 8 14.81 7.99 2.18
C SER A 8 14.02 7.77 0.91
N ILE A 9 12.73 8.06 0.98
CA ILE A 9 11.87 8.02 -0.20
C ILE A 9 12.28 9.16 -1.11
N ALA A 10 12.45 8.86 -2.40
CA ALA A 10 12.89 9.85 -3.37
C ALA A 10 11.98 11.07 -3.33
N GLY A 11 12.58 12.23 -3.40
CA GLY A 11 11.84 13.50 -3.41
C GLY A 11 11.57 14.09 -2.05
N VAL A 12 11.87 13.34 -0.96
CA VAL A 12 11.65 13.87 0.40
C VAL A 12 12.91 13.90 1.22
N GLU A 13 14.04 13.45 0.70
CA GLU A 13 15.31 13.55 1.42
C GLU A 13 15.84 14.98 1.38
N PRO A 14 16.66 15.37 2.36
CA PRO A 14 17.17 16.75 2.43
C PRO A 14 17.96 17.19 1.20
N ASP A 15 18.61 16.26 0.51
CA ASP A 15 19.44 16.58 -0.66
C ASP A 15 18.74 16.20 -1.97
N ALA A 16 17.42 16.13 -1.96
CA ALA A 16 16.67 15.84 -3.19
C ALA A 16 16.96 16.91 -4.24
N PRO A 17 17.09 16.53 -5.51
CA PRO A 17 17.33 17.50 -6.58
C PRO A 17 16.26 18.58 -6.62
N VAL A 18 16.68 19.81 -6.86
CA VAL A 18 15.78 20.95 -6.99
C VAL A 18 15.40 21.11 -8.45
N VAL A 19 14.11 21.27 -8.70
CA VAL A 19 13.60 21.54 -10.05
C VAL A 19 12.89 22.88 -10.05
N GLU A 20 12.82 23.50 -11.22
CA GLU A 20 12.17 24.81 -11.37
C GLU A 20 11.04 24.66 -12.38
N ASN A 21 9.86 25.17 -12.03
CA ASN A 21 8.73 25.12 -12.94
C ASN A 21 8.75 26.33 -13.90
N LYS A 22 7.78 26.37 -14.79
CA LYS A 22 7.75 27.38 -15.84
C LYS A 22 7.51 28.79 -15.30
N ASN A 23 7.07 28.92 -14.07
CA ASN A 23 6.85 30.22 -13.44
C ASN A 23 8.01 30.64 -12.55
N GLY A 24 9.09 29.87 -12.54
CA GLY A 24 10.26 30.18 -11.74
C GLY A 24 10.18 29.65 -10.30
N GLY A 25 9.14 28.93 -9.96
CA GLY A 25 9.05 28.32 -8.63
C GLY A 25 10.00 27.15 -8.50
N LYS A 26 10.66 27.03 -7.38
CA LYS A 26 11.65 25.98 -7.14
C LYS A 26 11.18 25.08 -6.02
N GLN A 27 11.39 23.78 -6.20
CA GLN A 27 11.05 22.79 -5.19
C GLN A 27 11.89 21.53 -5.41
N SER A 28 11.89 20.67 -4.41
CA SER A 28 12.48 19.34 -4.58
C SER A 28 11.70 18.57 -5.64
N ASP A 29 12.42 17.79 -6.41
CA ASP A 29 11.79 16.93 -7.40
C ASP A 29 10.79 15.96 -6.73
N THR A 30 9.66 15.76 -7.40
CA THR A 30 8.63 14.83 -6.92
C THR A 30 8.43 13.76 -7.99
N PRO A 31 9.23 12.68 -7.93
CA PRO A 31 9.20 11.68 -9.00
C PRO A 31 7.96 10.82 -9.04
N TYR A 32 7.10 10.89 -8.02
CA TYR A 32 5.91 10.05 -7.95
C TYR A 32 4.69 10.81 -8.43
N GLY A 33 3.80 10.09 -9.09
CA GLY A 33 2.55 10.69 -9.58
C GLY A 33 1.41 10.47 -8.60
N PHE A 34 1.56 10.87 -7.35
CA PHE A 34 0.48 10.71 -6.37
C PHE A 34 -0.82 11.35 -6.82
N HIS A 35 -0.72 12.46 -7.55
CA HIS A 35 -1.91 13.15 -8.03
C HIS A 35 -2.64 12.39 -9.14
N LEU A 36 -2.02 11.34 -9.68
CA LEU A 36 -2.63 10.51 -10.71
C LEU A 36 -3.41 9.33 -10.12
N VAL A 37 -3.28 9.08 -8.82
CA VAL A 37 -3.98 7.99 -8.16
C VAL A 37 -5.47 8.33 -8.09
N PRO A 38 -6.36 7.38 -8.48
CA PRO A 38 -7.80 7.65 -8.42
C PRO A 38 -8.23 7.99 -6.99
N THR A 39 -8.82 9.18 -6.82
CA THR A 39 -9.16 9.66 -5.48
C THR A 39 -10.24 8.82 -4.81
N SER A 40 -11.24 8.38 -5.58
CA SER A 40 -12.32 7.57 -4.99
C SER A 40 -11.78 6.26 -4.44
N ALA A 41 -10.80 5.66 -5.11
CA ALA A 41 -10.21 4.41 -4.64
C ALA A 41 -9.47 4.61 -3.33
N ILE A 42 -8.75 5.74 -3.19
CA ILE A 42 -8.04 6.03 -1.96
C ILE A 42 -8.99 6.24 -0.79
N PHE A 43 -10.08 7.00 -1.02
CA PHE A 43 -11.07 7.22 0.04
C PHE A 43 -11.73 5.91 0.47
N ASP A 44 -12.06 5.05 -0.49
CA ASP A 44 -12.68 3.77 -0.16
C ASP A 44 -11.69 2.85 0.58
N ALA A 45 -10.44 2.82 0.13
CA ALA A 45 -9.42 2.04 0.83
C ALA A 45 -9.28 2.49 2.28
N ALA A 46 -9.26 3.81 2.50
CA ALA A 46 -9.14 4.35 3.85
C ALA A 46 -10.34 3.96 4.70
N LYS A 47 -11.54 3.94 4.12
CA LYS A 47 -12.75 3.53 4.83
C LYS A 47 -12.67 2.06 5.23
N VAL A 48 -12.26 1.20 4.31
CA VAL A 48 -12.12 -0.23 4.59
C VAL A 48 -11.07 -0.46 5.69
N LEU A 49 -9.96 0.27 5.60
CA LEU A 49 -8.90 0.17 6.61
C LEU A 49 -9.40 0.57 7.99
N LYS A 50 -10.17 1.66 8.06
CA LYS A 50 -10.72 2.12 9.34
C LYS A 50 -11.68 1.09 9.92
N TYR A 51 -12.52 0.52 9.08
CA TYR A 51 -13.46 -0.50 9.52
C TYR A 51 -12.71 -1.70 10.09
N GLY A 52 -11.67 -2.16 9.39
CA GLY A 52 -10.89 -3.29 9.87
C GLY A 52 -10.14 -2.99 11.15
N ALA A 53 -9.58 -1.79 11.27
CA ALA A 53 -8.87 -1.40 12.48
C ALA A 53 -9.81 -1.40 13.68
N ASP A 54 -11.01 -0.87 13.51
CA ASP A 54 -12.00 -0.86 14.59
C ASP A 54 -12.43 -2.28 14.95
N LYS A 55 -12.60 -3.13 13.94
CA LYS A 55 -13.05 -4.51 14.16
C LYS A 55 -12.03 -5.33 14.92
N TYR A 56 -10.74 -5.14 14.63
CA TYR A 56 -9.69 -5.95 15.23
C TYR A 56 -8.91 -5.24 16.32
N GLY A 57 -9.31 -4.00 16.67
CA GLY A 57 -8.62 -3.25 17.71
C GLY A 57 -7.21 -2.84 17.31
N GLU A 58 -6.98 -2.60 16.03
CA GLU A 58 -5.64 -2.29 15.54
C GLU A 58 -5.31 -0.81 15.67
N SER A 59 -4.03 -0.53 15.71
CA SER A 59 -3.49 0.81 15.65
C SER A 59 -2.36 0.83 14.64
N PHE A 60 -1.81 2.00 14.37
CA PHE A 60 -0.69 2.09 13.45
C PHE A 60 0.47 1.21 13.90
N GLU A 61 0.71 1.13 15.21
CA GLU A 61 1.82 0.34 15.76
C GLU A 61 1.54 -1.16 15.80
N HIS A 62 0.27 -1.54 15.80
CA HIS A 62 -0.12 -2.95 15.98
C HIS A 62 -0.97 -3.40 14.81
N ARG A 63 -0.35 -3.45 13.65
CA ARG A 63 -1.03 -3.81 12.41
C ARG A 63 -1.10 -5.31 12.25
N ASN A 64 -2.31 -5.84 12.37
CA ASN A 64 -2.54 -7.28 12.26
C ASN A 64 -2.08 -7.84 10.92
N TYR A 65 -2.25 -7.11 9.83
CA TYR A 65 -1.92 -7.62 8.49
C TYR A 65 -0.45 -8.01 8.35
N THR A 66 0.42 -7.41 9.13
CA THR A 66 1.86 -7.71 9.04
C THR A 66 2.18 -9.13 9.52
N LYS A 67 1.26 -9.77 10.20
CA LYS A 67 1.44 -11.13 10.71
C LYS A 67 0.90 -12.18 9.77
N ILE A 68 0.35 -11.78 8.63
CA ILE A 68 -0.28 -12.68 7.67
C ILE A 68 0.62 -12.78 6.45
N PRO A 69 0.97 -13.99 6.01
CA PRO A 69 1.83 -14.14 4.82
C PRO A 69 1.19 -13.50 3.59
N SER A 70 2.03 -13.01 2.69
CA SER A 70 1.53 -12.32 1.49
C SER A 70 0.61 -13.22 0.66
N VAL A 71 0.91 -14.51 0.58
CA VAL A 71 0.08 -15.42 -0.22
C VAL A 71 -1.33 -15.52 0.34
N ASP A 72 -1.48 -15.43 1.66
CA ASP A 72 -2.82 -15.47 2.26
C ASP A 72 -3.60 -14.20 1.95
N HIS A 73 -2.92 -13.06 1.94
CA HIS A 73 -3.56 -11.81 1.52
C HIS A 73 -3.99 -11.88 0.06
N LEU A 74 -3.15 -12.47 -0.79
CA LEU A 74 -3.50 -12.61 -2.21
C LEU A 74 -4.71 -13.52 -2.39
N ASN A 75 -4.74 -14.63 -1.67
CA ASN A 75 -5.88 -15.54 -1.75
C ASN A 75 -7.17 -14.85 -1.31
N HIS A 76 -7.09 -14.06 -0.25
CA HIS A 76 -8.26 -13.32 0.23
C HIS A 76 -8.71 -12.25 -0.78
N ALA A 77 -7.73 -11.58 -1.39
CA ALA A 77 -8.05 -10.60 -2.43
C ALA A 77 -8.78 -11.27 -3.60
N LEU A 78 -8.29 -12.43 -4.03
CA LEU A 78 -8.95 -13.18 -5.10
C LEU A 78 -10.36 -13.57 -4.73
N GLN A 79 -10.59 -13.96 -3.48
CA GLN A 79 -11.92 -14.30 -3.02
C GLN A 79 -12.89 -13.13 -3.23
N HIS A 80 -12.47 -11.92 -2.88
CA HIS A 80 -13.31 -10.75 -3.08
C HIS A 80 -13.50 -10.42 -4.54
N ILE A 81 -12.45 -10.58 -5.35
CA ILE A 81 -12.55 -10.33 -6.78
C ILE A 81 -13.58 -11.28 -7.42
N TYR A 82 -13.49 -12.56 -7.10
CA TYR A 82 -14.43 -13.52 -7.66
C TYR A 82 -15.85 -13.31 -7.15
N ALA A 83 -16.00 -12.92 -5.87
CA ALA A 83 -17.32 -12.60 -5.34
C ALA A 83 -17.94 -11.43 -6.12
N HIS A 84 -17.13 -10.41 -6.41
CA HIS A 84 -17.60 -9.29 -7.20
C HIS A 84 -18.02 -9.72 -8.60
N LEU A 85 -17.19 -10.54 -9.24
CA LEU A 85 -17.49 -11.03 -10.59
C LEU A 85 -18.74 -11.91 -10.62
N ALA A 86 -19.02 -12.59 -9.54
CA ALA A 86 -20.22 -13.41 -9.41
C ALA A 86 -21.48 -12.58 -9.13
N GLY A 87 -21.32 -11.28 -8.95
CA GLY A 87 -22.48 -10.41 -8.75
C GLY A 87 -22.88 -10.24 -7.29
N ASP A 88 -22.09 -10.75 -6.35
CA ASP A 88 -22.42 -10.60 -4.94
C ASP A 88 -22.28 -9.14 -4.51
N GLN A 89 -23.29 -8.61 -3.83
CA GLN A 89 -23.30 -7.22 -3.38
C GLN A 89 -23.41 -7.09 -1.87
N GLN A 90 -23.10 -8.17 -1.15
CA GLN A 90 -23.21 -8.16 0.30
C GLN A 90 -22.12 -7.35 0.98
N ASP A 91 -21.07 -7.03 0.25
CA ASP A 91 -19.93 -6.31 0.81
C ASP A 91 -19.27 -5.51 -0.30
N ASP A 92 -18.37 -4.61 0.09
CA ASP A 92 -17.57 -3.83 -0.85
C ASP A 92 -16.37 -4.69 -1.27
N HIS A 93 -16.64 -5.64 -2.16
CA HIS A 93 -15.61 -6.61 -2.55
C HIS A 93 -14.42 -5.96 -3.25
N LEU A 94 -14.65 -4.96 -4.09
CA LEU A 94 -13.54 -4.29 -4.77
C LEU A 94 -12.67 -3.52 -3.78
N GLY A 95 -13.29 -2.83 -2.83
CA GLY A 95 -12.52 -2.11 -1.81
C GLY A 95 -11.70 -3.05 -0.95
N HIS A 96 -12.29 -4.17 -0.55
CA HIS A 96 -11.57 -5.16 0.24
C HIS A 96 -10.43 -5.79 -0.56
N ALA A 97 -10.65 -6.08 -1.85
CA ALA A 97 -9.60 -6.63 -2.70
C ALA A 97 -8.44 -5.65 -2.84
N LEU A 98 -8.75 -4.36 -3.02
CA LEU A 98 -7.72 -3.34 -3.14
C LEU A 98 -6.87 -3.29 -1.88
N VAL A 99 -7.50 -3.25 -0.71
CA VAL A 99 -6.77 -3.19 0.56
C VAL A 99 -5.93 -4.44 0.77
N ARG A 100 -6.47 -5.61 0.44
CA ARG A 100 -5.70 -6.85 0.59
C ARG A 100 -4.50 -6.90 -0.35
N LEU A 101 -4.62 -6.33 -1.55
CA LEU A 101 -3.48 -6.25 -2.45
C LEU A 101 -2.41 -5.31 -1.90
N MET A 102 -2.81 -4.21 -1.28
CA MET A 102 -1.87 -3.30 -0.61
C MET A 102 -1.13 -4.04 0.51
N PHE A 103 -1.86 -4.79 1.32
CA PHE A 103 -1.26 -5.58 2.39
C PHE A 103 -0.29 -6.62 1.82
N ALA A 104 -0.73 -7.34 0.79
CA ALA A 104 0.09 -8.36 0.17
C ALA A 104 1.40 -7.78 -0.33
N TYR A 105 1.33 -6.63 -0.97
CA TYR A 105 2.53 -6.01 -1.53
C TYR A 105 3.50 -5.61 -0.42
N ASP A 106 2.98 -4.97 0.63
CA ASP A 106 3.82 -4.53 1.74
C ASP A 106 4.49 -5.72 2.44
N VAL A 107 3.72 -6.77 2.72
CA VAL A 107 4.26 -7.96 3.38
C VAL A 107 5.25 -8.68 2.48
N TYR A 108 4.94 -8.76 1.18
CA TYR A 108 5.84 -9.38 0.21
C TYR A 108 7.20 -8.68 0.19
N GLN A 109 7.20 -7.35 0.22
CA GLN A 109 8.45 -6.61 0.26
C GLN A 109 9.26 -6.95 1.50
N LYS A 110 8.61 -7.05 2.64
CA LYS A 110 9.28 -7.40 3.89
C LYS A 110 9.78 -8.83 3.91
N GLU A 111 9.02 -9.75 3.32
CA GLU A 111 9.46 -11.13 3.18
C GLU A 111 10.74 -11.21 2.38
N ASN A 112 10.83 -10.43 1.30
CA ASN A 112 12.04 -10.40 0.49
C ASN A 112 13.21 -9.76 1.22
N GLU A 113 12.94 -8.67 1.96
CA GLU A 113 13.98 -8.01 2.73
C GLU A 113 14.58 -8.92 3.78
N ASN A 114 13.80 -9.88 4.27
CA ASN A 114 14.25 -10.80 5.31
C ASN A 114 14.90 -12.06 4.74
N GLY A 115 15.40 -11.99 3.53
CA GLY A 115 16.17 -13.07 2.96
C GLY A 115 15.40 -14.04 2.10
N ARG A 116 14.11 -13.83 1.92
CA ARG A 116 13.31 -14.72 1.08
C ARG A 116 13.74 -14.64 -0.39
N ALA A 117 14.32 -13.51 -0.77
CA ALA A 117 14.71 -13.29 -2.15
C ALA A 117 15.84 -14.20 -2.59
N ASP A 118 16.59 -14.76 -1.67
CA ASP A 118 17.74 -15.61 -2.03
C ASP A 118 17.36 -17.08 -2.10
N THR A 119 16.12 -17.41 -1.97
CA THR A 119 15.70 -18.81 -2.10
C THR A 119 15.29 -19.17 -3.51
#